data_a6ad3125abe6ca64edd1a73cae94972f
#
_entry.id   a6ad3125abe6ca64edd1a73cae94972f
#
_cell.length_a   1.000
_cell.length_b   1.000
_cell.length_c   1.000
_cell.angle_alpha   90.00
_cell.angle_beta   90.00
_cell.angle_gamma   90.00
#
_symmetry.space_group_name_H-M   'P 1'
#
loop_
_entity.id
_entity.type
_entity.pdbx_description
1 polymer ?
#
loop_
_entity_poly.entity_id
_entity_poly.type
_entity_poly.pdbx_seq_one_letter_code
_entity_poly.pdbx_strand_id
1 'polypeptide(L)'
;MRRRQFIGGAISVAALSRARAQQAMPVIGFLHAGSAEENVKRLAAFRKGLASGGLTEGQNVAIEYRWASGRNEELPALAADLVRRNVALIATPGSTAAAVAARKATTTIPIVFSSGTDPVALGLVDSLNRPGGNATGITSLNAELSAKRLGIFRELAPGLSRYFTLVKPGSALAAPFVADLQRAAGPLGLRVEVLEADTADEIDTAFAQLPPEPGAGLVFGPEGFFYVHRARIAELALRRRLPTIFDVRDYVEAGGLASYGSDYFNVIELAGQYTARVLKGARPAELPVQQATKFELVLNRKTAAALGVTISPTLLATADDVIE
;
A
#
# COMPACT_ATOMS: atom_id res chain seq x y z
N MET A 1 -52.89 -53.91 56.51
CA MET A 1 -51.64 -53.23 56.85
C MET A 1 -50.88 -53.02 55.51
N ARG A 2 -50.85 -51.76 55.03
CA ARG A 2 -50.32 -51.45 53.71
C ARG A 2 -48.98 -50.72 53.84
N ARG A 3 -47.91 -51.32 53.32
CA ARG A 3 -46.62 -50.63 53.22
C ARG A 3 -46.56 -49.88 51.89
N ARG A 4 -46.44 -48.54 51.97
CA ARG A 4 -46.13 -47.68 50.82
C ARG A 4 -44.64 -47.74 50.59
N GLN A 5 -44.26 -48.16 49.40
CA GLN A 5 -42.90 -47.99 48.90
C GLN A 5 -42.77 -46.62 48.23
N PHE A 6 -41.84 -45.81 48.74
CA PHE A 6 -41.42 -44.59 48.11
C PHE A 6 -40.39 -44.93 47.01
N ILE A 7 -40.74 -44.64 45.77
CA ILE A 7 -39.82 -44.70 44.67
C ILE A 7 -39.13 -43.32 44.60
N GLY A 8 -37.87 -43.28 45.01
CA GLY A 8 -37.02 -42.09 44.80
C GLY A 8 -36.61 -41.95 43.34
N GLY A 9 -37.17 -41.00 42.66
CA GLY A 9 -36.74 -40.64 41.33
C GLY A 9 -35.41 -39.89 41.38
N ALA A 10 -34.36 -40.52 40.89
CA ALA A 10 -33.07 -39.87 40.61
C ALA A 10 -33.21 -38.96 39.38
N ILE A 11 -33.26 -37.67 39.62
CA ILE A 11 -33.15 -36.67 38.57
C ILE A 11 -31.69 -36.63 38.13
N SER A 12 -31.36 -37.30 37.04
CA SER A 12 -30.09 -37.14 36.33
C SER A 12 -30.06 -35.79 35.69
N VAL A 13 -29.43 -34.83 36.32
CA VAL A 13 -29.04 -33.55 35.68
C VAL A 13 -27.96 -33.89 34.69
N ALA A 14 -28.35 -34.14 33.44
CA ALA A 14 -27.43 -34.16 32.31
C ALA A 14 -26.85 -32.77 32.16
N ALA A 15 -25.67 -32.55 32.72
CA ALA A 15 -24.84 -31.42 32.44
C ALA A 15 -24.54 -31.43 30.94
N LEU A 16 -25.33 -30.67 30.17
CA LEU A 16 -25.03 -30.31 28.80
C LEU A 16 -23.75 -29.44 28.84
N SER A 17 -22.62 -30.12 28.90
CA SER A 17 -21.32 -29.58 28.57
C SER A 17 -21.46 -29.09 27.13
N ARG A 18 -21.82 -27.80 26.95
CA ARG A 18 -21.57 -27.10 25.71
C ARG A 18 -20.07 -27.15 25.50
N ALA A 19 -19.61 -28.18 24.80
CA ALA A 19 -18.35 -28.15 24.11
C ALA A 19 -18.48 -26.95 23.14
N ARG A 20 -18.05 -25.76 23.58
CA ARG A 20 -17.67 -24.69 22.69
C ARG A 20 -16.59 -25.33 21.85
N ALA A 21 -16.95 -25.78 20.63
CA ALA A 21 -15.96 -26.09 19.63
C ALA A 21 -14.99 -24.93 19.67
N GLN A 22 -13.77 -25.18 20.11
CA GLN A 22 -12.72 -24.17 20.14
C GLN A 22 -12.52 -23.81 18.70
N GLN A 23 -13.21 -22.72 18.28
CA GLN A 23 -13.20 -22.29 16.89
C GLN A 23 -11.73 -22.01 16.60
N ALA A 24 -11.15 -22.84 15.71
CA ALA A 24 -9.75 -22.69 15.35
C ALA A 24 -9.49 -21.23 15.02
N MET A 25 -8.43 -20.66 15.59
CA MET A 25 -8.06 -19.26 15.40
C MET A 25 -7.99 -18.98 13.90
N PRO A 26 -8.75 -18.00 13.37
CA PRO A 26 -8.71 -17.69 11.95
C PRO A 26 -7.30 -17.24 11.55
N VAL A 27 -6.86 -17.68 10.38
CA VAL A 27 -5.53 -17.37 9.83
C VAL A 27 -5.68 -16.35 8.71
N ILE A 28 -5.00 -15.21 8.84
CA ILE A 28 -4.84 -14.22 7.77
C ILE A 28 -3.59 -14.60 6.99
N GLY A 29 -3.71 -14.75 5.67
CA GLY A 29 -2.56 -14.76 4.78
C GLY A 29 -2.16 -13.32 4.44
N PHE A 30 -1.04 -12.84 4.96
CA PHE A 30 -0.48 -11.54 4.63
C PHE A 30 0.48 -11.68 3.46
N LEU A 31 0.17 -11.05 2.31
CA LEU A 31 0.99 -11.12 1.10
C LEU A 31 1.47 -9.72 0.72
N HIS A 32 2.78 -9.55 0.52
CA HIS A 32 3.36 -8.26 0.20
C HIS A 32 4.57 -8.37 -0.73
N ALA A 33 4.75 -7.37 -1.61
CA ALA A 33 5.85 -7.32 -2.57
C ALA A 33 7.22 -7.00 -1.95
N GLY A 34 7.26 -6.24 -0.84
CA GLY A 34 8.48 -5.87 -0.11
C GLY A 34 8.94 -6.94 0.88
N SER A 35 9.84 -6.55 1.80
CA SER A 35 10.35 -7.38 2.89
C SER A 35 9.75 -7.02 4.25
N ALA A 36 9.91 -7.89 5.25
CA ALA A 36 9.43 -7.66 6.61
C ALA A 36 10.14 -6.47 7.26
N GLU A 37 11.46 -6.38 7.08
CA GLU A 37 12.33 -5.36 7.69
C GLU A 37 11.95 -3.95 7.25
N GLU A 38 11.61 -3.81 5.97
CA GLU A 38 11.24 -2.50 5.39
C GLU A 38 9.81 -2.08 5.71
N ASN A 39 8.97 -3.03 6.12
CA ASN A 39 7.55 -2.81 6.35
C ASN A 39 7.15 -2.81 7.83
N VAL A 40 8.10 -2.69 8.77
CA VAL A 40 7.82 -2.71 10.22
C VAL A 40 6.76 -1.68 10.63
N LYS A 41 6.90 -0.42 10.21
CA LYS A 41 5.93 0.66 10.52
C LYS A 41 4.56 0.37 9.88
N ARG A 42 4.54 -0.14 8.64
CA ARG A 42 3.30 -0.48 7.90
C ARG A 42 2.58 -1.66 8.55
N LEU A 43 3.34 -2.68 8.95
CA LEU A 43 2.77 -3.83 9.66
C LEU A 43 2.18 -3.41 11.01
N ALA A 44 2.83 -2.47 11.72
CA ALA A 44 2.27 -1.90 12.95
C ALA A 44 0.93 -1.17 12.68
N ALA A 45 0.81 -0.40 11.60
CA ALA A 45 -0.42 0.26 11.20
C ALA A 45 -1.53 -0.75 10.86
N PHE A 46 -1.21 -1.83 10.13
CA PHE A 46 -2.16 -2.91 9.83
C PHE A 46 -2.66 -3.60 11.12
N ARG A 47 -1.74 -3.94 12.03
CA ARG A 47 -2.08 -4.53 13.33
C ARG A 47 -2.94 -3.59 14.18
N LYS A 48 -2.67 -2.29 14.16
CA LYS A 48 -3.51 -1.27 14.82
C LYS A 48 -4.94 -1.28 14.25
N GLY A 49 -5.07 -1.36 12.92
CA GLY A 49 -6.38 -1.49 12.26
C GLY A 49 -7.11 -2.78 12.64
N LEU A 50 -6.42 -3.92 12.72
CA LEU A 50 -6.99 -5.18 13.23
C LEU A 50 -7.45 -5.05 14.67
N ALA A 51 -6.62 -4.46 15.53
CA ALA A 51 -6.92 -4.29 16.97
C ALA A 51 -8.13 -3.39 17.20
N SER A 52 -8.31 -2.32 16.42
CA SER A 52 -9.51 -1.48 16.49
C SER A 52 -10.79 -2.24 16.13
N GLY A 53 -10.67 -3.30 15.32
CA GLY A 53 -11.72 -4.27 15.05
C GLY A 53 -11.77 -5.42 16.06
N GLY A 54 -11.01 -5.38 17.18
CA GLY A 54 -11.01 -6.42 18.22
C GLY A 54 -10.26 -7.70 17.85
N LEU A 55 -9.36 -7.65 16.85
CA LEU A 55 -8.51 -8.77 16.47
C LEU A 55 -7.06 -8.48 16.84
N THR A 56 -6.45 -9.36 17.62
CA THR A 56 -5.06 -9.23 18.06
C THR A 56 -4.29 -10.49 17.67
N GLU A 57 -3.21 -10.31 16.90
CA GLU A 57 -2.33 -11.40 16.47
C GLU A 57 -1.81 -12.18 17.67
N GLY A 58 -1.85 -13.51 17.60
CA GLY A 58 -1.43 -14.41 18.65
C GLY A 58 -2.45 -14.61 19.78
N GLN A 59 -3.56 -13.84 19.82
CA GLN A 59 -4.63 -14.00 20.82
C GLN A 59 -5.90 -14.61 20.21
N ASN A 60 -6.42 -14.02 19.13
CA ASN A 60 -7.67 -14.46 18.50
C ASN A 60 -7.61 -14.46 16.96
N VAL A 61 -6.46 -14.15 16.39
CA VAL A 61 -6.15 -14.26 14.98
C VAL A 61 -4.67 -14.62 14.81
N ALA A 62 -4.36 -15.49 13.84
CA ALA A 62 -2.99 -15.77 13.42
C ALA A 62 -2.71 -15.08 12.07
N ILE A 63 -1.45 -14.74 11.80
CA ILE A 63 -1.04 -14.16 10.52
C ILE A 63 0.09 -15.01 9.94
N GLU A 64 -0.10 -15.50 8.72
CA GLU A 64 0.94 -16.14 7.91
C GLU A 64 1.49 -15.16 6.90
N TYR A 65 2.73 -14.77 7.07
CA TYR A 65 3.39 -13.76 6.25
C TYR A 65 4.03 -14.37 5.00
N ARG A 66 3.87 -13.70 3.86
CA ARG A 66 4.55 -13.99 2.60
C ARG A 66 5.10 -12.69 2.03
N TRP A 67 6.41 -12.64 1.91
CA TRP A 67 7.17 -11.49 1.44
C TRP A 67 7.91 -11.85 0.15
N ALA A 68 7.73 -11.05 -0.90
CA ALA A 68 8.43 -11.27 -2.17
C ALA A 68 9.79 -10.57 -2.22
N SER A 69 10.12 -9.70 -1.25
CA SER A 69 11.41 -9.01 -1.14
C SER A 69 11.84 -8.29 -2.43
N GLY A 70 10.90 -7.60 -3.08
CA GLY A 70 11.10 -6.89 -4.35
C GLY A 70 10.93 -7.75 -5.60
N ARG A 71 10.85 -9.07 -5.48
CA ARG A 71 10.70 -10.01 -6.62
C ARG A 71 9.21 -10.26 -6.88
N ASN A 72 8.59 -9.36 -7.65
CA ASN A 72 7.15 -9.45 -7.95
C ASN A 72 6.76 -10.74 -8.68
N GLU A 73 7.69 -11.38 -9.39
CA GLU A 73 7.53 -12.65 -10.07
C GLU A 73 7.25 -13.83 -9.12
N GLU A 74 7.60 -13.70 -7.84
CA GLU A 74 7.31 -14.71 -6.82
C GLU A 74 5.88 -14.61 -6.25
N LEU A 75 5.23 -13.47 -6.40
CA LEU A 75 3.89 -13.22 -5.82
C LEU A 75 2.84 -14.28 -6.22
N PRO A 76 2.76 -14.76 -7.47
CA PRO A 76 1.80 -15.81 -7.83
C PRO A 76 2.01 -17.12 -7.04
N ALA A 77 3.26 -17.55 -6.86
CA ALA A 77 3.58 -18.75 -6.10
C ALA A 77 3.27 -18.60 -4.60
N LEU A 78 3.58 -17.43 -4.03
CA LEU A 78 3.28 -17.08 -2.65
C LEU A 78 1.76 -16.99 -2.38
N ALA A 79 1.00 -16.40 -3.32
CA ALA A 79 -0.46 -16.38 -3.25
C ALA A 79 -1.05 -17.79 -3.30
N ALA A 80 -0.58 -18.63 -4.23
CA ALA A 80 -1.01 -20.02 -4.34
C ALA A 80 -0.68 -20.85 -3.08
N ASP A 81 0.42 -20.54 -2.40
CA ASP A 81 0.75 -21.18 -1.12
C ASP A 81 -0.28 -20.85 -0.03
N LEU A 82 -0.68 -19.59 0.10
CA LEU A 82 -1.73 -19.18 1.03
C LEU A 82 -3.08 -19.83 0.72
N VAL A 83 -3.41 -19.99 -0.58
CA VAL A 83 -4.62 -20.69 -1.01
C VAL A 83 -4.57 -22.16 -0.60
N ARG A 84 -3.46 -22.89 -0.82
CA ARG A 84 -3.30 -24.29 -0.40
C ARG A 84 -3.43 -24.47 1.11
N ARG A 85 -2.99 -23.48 1.89
CA ARG A 85 -3.12 -23.47 3.36
C ARG A 85 -4.54 -23.16 3.84
N ASN A 86 -5.44 -22.85 2.91
CA ASN A 86 -6.83 -22.54 3.20
C ASN A 86 -6.99 -21.45 4.27
N VAL A 87 -6.23 -20.36 4.13
CA VAL A 87 -6.32 -19.21 5.03
C VAL A 87 -7.73 -18.62 5.01
N ALA A 88 -8.18 -18.06 6.12
CA ALA A 88 -9.53 -17.48 6.24
C ALA A 88 -9.72 -16.22 5.39
N LEU A 89 -8.62 -15.52 5.09
CA LEU A 89 -8.62 -14.30 4.30
C LEU A 89 -7.19 -14.02 3.82
N ILE A 90 -7.03 -13.43 2.61
CA ILE A 90 -5.75 -12.89 2.14
C ILE A 90 -5.80 -11.37 2.25
N ALA A 91 -4.86 -10.79 3.01
CA ALA A 91 -4.66 -9.35 3.12
C ALA A 91 -3.42 -8.92 2.34
N THR A 92 -3.57 -7.86 1.53
CA THR A 92 -2.46 -7.31 0.72
C THR A 92 -2.29 -5.80 0.98
N PRO A 93 -2.13 -5.38 2.26
CA PRO A 93 -2.05 -3.98 2.60
C PRO A 93 -0.77 -3.35 2.03
N GLY A 94 -0.92 -2.28 1.26
CA GLY A 94 0.20 -1.55 0.70
C GLY A 94 0.90 -2.19 -0.50
N SER A 95 0.30 -3.19 -1.13
CA SER A 95 0.89 -3.86 -2.28
C SER A 95 -0.11 -4.17 -3.39
N THR A 96 -0.20 -3.31 -4.38
CA THR A 96 -1.08 -3.51 -5.56
C THR A 96 -0.70 -4.78 -6.32
N ALA A 97 0.60 -5.06 -6.51
CA ALA A 97 1.07 -6.27 -7.18
C ALA A 97 0.61 -7.55 -6.45
N ALA A 98 0.68 -7.55 -5.11
CA ALA A 98 0.19 -8.66 -4.29
C ALA A 98 -1.34 -8.81 -4.40
N ALA A 99 -2.09 -7.71 -4.47
CA ALA A 99 -3.55 -7.74 -4.66
C ALA A 99 -3.93 -8.41 -5.99
N VAL A 100 -3.25 -8.04 -7.07
CA VAL A 100 -3.45 -8.65 -8.40
C VAL A 100 -3.10 -10.14 -8.38
N ALA A 101 -2.00 -10.52 -7.74
CA ALA A 101 -1.59 -11.93 -7.60
C ALA A 101 -2.61 -12.74 -6.78
N ALA A 102 -3.07 -12.22 -5.64
CA ALA A 102 -4.08 -12.87 -4.81
C ALA A 102 -5.41 -13.03 -5.57
N ARG A 103 -5.87 -12.01 -6.31
CA ARG A 103 -7.11 -12.05 -7.09
C ARG A 103 -7.07 -13.11 -8.19
N LYS A 104 -5.89 -13.33 -8.81
CA LYS A 104 -5.68 -14.39 -9.81
C LYS A 104 -5.62 -15.78 -9.17
N ALA A 105 -5.15 -15.90 -7.93
CA ALA A 105 -4.96 -17.18 -7.25
C ALA A 105 -6.25 -17.77 -6.68
N THR A 106 -7.27 -16.94 -6.36
CA THR A 106 -8.50 -17.42 -5.75
C THR A 106 -9.72 -16.55 -6.10
N THR A 107 -10.87 -17.19 -6.26
CA THR A 107 -12.18 -16.54 -6.41
C THR A 107 -13.08 -16.78 -5.19
N THR A 108 -12.63 -17.55 -4.19
CA THR A 108 -13.43 -17.98 -3.03
C THR A 108 -12.90 -17.44 -1.71
N ILE A 109 -11.58 -17.47 -1.48
CA ILE A 109 -11.01 -16.90 -0.26
C ILE A 109 -11.17 -15.38 -0.31
N PRO A 110 -11.75 -14.75 0.74
CA PRO A 110 -11.86 -13.30 0.82
C PRO A 110 -10.52 -12.60 0.67
N ILE A 111 -10.50 -11.48 -0.04
CA ILE A 111 -9.31 -10.65 -0.22
C ILE A 111 -9.61 -9.23 0.27
N VAL A 112 -8.74 -8.71 1.15
CA VAL A 112 -8.73 -7.30 1.52
C VAL A 112 -7.44 -6.67 1.00
N PHE A 113 -7.58 -5.75 0.05
CA PHE A 113 -6.44 -5.15 -0.63
C PHE A 113 -6.23 -3.67 -0.26
N SER A 114 -5.03 -3.16 -0.56
CA SER A 114 -4.80 -1.75 -0.83
C SER A 114 -4.28 -1.60 -2.27
N SER A 115 -4.79 -0.60 -3.00
CA SER A 115 -4.37 -0.31 -4.36
C SER A 115 -3.88 1.14 -4.49
N GLY A 116 -2.81 1.34 -5.25
CA GLY A 116 -2.28 2.66 -5.60
C GLY A 116 -2.91 3.27 -6.85
N THR A 117 -3.76 2.53 -7.56
CA THR A 117 -4.50 2.96 -8.76
C THR A 117 -5.91 2.39 -8.76
N ASP A 118 -6.69 2.65 -9.81
CA ASP A 118 -8.09 2.21 -9.94
C ASP A 118 -8.23 0.68 -9.86
N PRO A 119 -8.85 0.14 -8.79
CA PRO A 119 -9.04 -1.29 -8.62
C PRO A 119 -10.04 -1.90 -9.60
N VAL A 120 -10.91 -1.10 -10.24
CA VAL A 120 -11.83 -1.55 -11.29
C VAL A 120 -11.03 -1.81 -12.56
N ALA A 121 -10.17 -0.88 -12.96
CA ALA A 121 -9.28 -1.04 -14.11
C ALA A 121 -8.31 -2.23 -13.95
N LEU A 122 -7.91 -2.55 -12.70
CA LEU A 122 -7.10 -3.72 -12.38
C LEU A 122 -7.89 -5.05 -12.36
N GLY A 123 -9.21 -5.03 -12.50
CA GLY A 123 -10.06 -6.23 -12.39
C GLY A 123 -10.11 -6.83 -10.97
N LEU A 124 -9.81 -6.04 -9.95
CA LEU A 124 -9.92 -6.47 -8.56
C LEU A 124 -11.38 -6.50 -8.10
N VAL A 125 -12.19 -5.55 -8.58
CA VAL A 125 -13.60 -5.38 -8.23
C VAL A 125 -14.41 -4.91 -9.45
N ASP A 126 -15.73 -5.13 -9.45
CA ASP A 126 -16.63 -4.69 -10.52
C ASP A 126 -16.89 -3.18 -10.46
N SER A 127 -17.02 -2.63 -9.25
CA SER A 127 -17.11 -1.19 -8.97
C SER A 127 -16.70 -0.88 -7.53
N LEU A 128 -16.42 0.39 -7.24
CA LEU A 128 -16.05 0.80 -5.88
C LEU A 128 -17.22 0.61 -4.89
N ASN A 129 -18.43 0.93 -5.30
CA ASN A 129 -19.62 0.85 -4.43
C ASN A 129 -20.13 -0.57 -4.25
N ARG A 130 -19.96 -1.44 -5.25
CA ARG A 130 -20.36 -2.85 -5.24
C ARG A 130 -19.24 -3.69 -5.84
N PRO A 131 -18.32 -4.16 -5.01
CA PRO A 131 -17.17 -4.95 -5.48
C PRO A 131 -17.51 -6.22 -6.25
N GLY A 132 -18.64 -6.88 -5.95
CA GLY A 132 -19.22 -7.98 -6.73
C GLY A 132 -18.60 -9.36 -6.51
N GLY A 133 -17.31 -9.44 -6.21
CA GLY A 133 -16.57 -10.70 -6.06
C GLY A 133 -16.14 -11.00 -4.64
N ASN A 134 -15.01 -11.71 -4.50
CA ASN A 134 -14.40 -12.06 -3.22
C ASN A 134 -13.39 -11.00 -2.71
N ALA A 135 -13.24 -9.87 -3.39
CA ALA A 135 -12.28 -8.83 -3.03
C ALA A 135 -12.97 -7.51 -2.65
N THR A 136 -12.41 -6.83 -1.67
CA THR A 136 -12.73 -5.45 -1.27
C THR A 136 -11.47 -4.81 -0.69
N GLY A 137 -11.52 -3.52 -0.36
CA GLY A 137 -10.34 -2.90 0.25
C GLY A 137 -10.34 -1.38 0.20
N ILE A 138 -9.14 -0.83 0.11
CA ILE A 138 -8.87 0.60 0.10
C ILE A 138 -8.13 0.96 -1.19
N THR A 139 -8.47 2.10 -1.81
CA THR A 139 -7.68 2.66 -2.90
C THR A 139 -7.15 4.03 -2.53
N SER A 140 -5.87 4.27 -2.78
CA SER A 140 -5.25 5.57 -2.57
C SER A 140 -5.29 6.46 -3.82
N LEU A 141 -5.46 5.85 -5.02
CA LEU A 141 -5.38 6.52 -6.32
C LEU A 141 -4.11 7.38 -6.48
N ASN A 142 -3.01 6.97 -5.83
CA ASN A 142 -1.76 7.74 -5.88
C ASN A 142 -1.18 7.87 -7.30
N ALA A 143 -1.46 6.88 -8.18
CA ALA A 143 -1.04 6.95 -9.57
C ALA A 143 -1.72 8.11 -10.34
N GLU A 144 -2.91 8.53 -9.91
CA GLU A 144 -3.74 9.56 -10.55
C GLU A 144 -3.54 10.97 -9.96
N LEU A 145 -2.53 11.16 -9.09
CA LEU A 145 -2.24 12.45 -8.45
C LEU A 145 -1.14 13.27 -9.15
N SER A 146 -0.77 12.92 -10.38
CA SER A 146 0.37 13.52 -11.09
C SER A 146 0.19 15.02 -11.34
N ALA A 147 -1.03 15.49 -11.64
CA ALA A 147 -1.29 16.91 -11.85
C ALA A 147 -0.97 17.74 -10.58
N LYS A 148 -1.38 17.26 -9.42
CA LYS A 148 -1.11 17.94 -8.14
C LYS A 148 0.37 17.87 -7.79
N ARG A 149 1.03 16.72 -7.98
CA ARG A 149 2.48 16.58 -7.78
C ARG A 149 3.26 17.52 -8.68
N LEU A 150 2.97 17.55 -9.98
CA LEU A 150 3.64 18.47 -10.91
C LEU A 150 3.42 19.94 -10.53
N GLY A 151 2.21 20.32 -10.10
CA GLY A 151 1.93 21.68 -9.63
C GLY A 151 2.80 22.06 -8.44
N ILE A 152 2.86 21.22 -7.41
CA ILE A 152 3.72 21.41 -6.23
C ILE A 152 5.19 21.44 -6.63
N PHE A 153 5.61 20.52 -7.50
CA PHE A 153 7.01 20.40 -7.90
C PHE A 153 7.50 21.61 -8.69
N ARG A 154 6.66 22.20 -9.54
CA ARG A 154 6.96 23.45 -10.26
C ARG A 154 7.09 24.64 -9.33
N GLU A 155 6.24 24.73 -8.30
CA GLU A 155 6.35 25.77 -7.28
C GLU A 155 7.62 25.60 -6.44
N LEU A 156 7.96 24.37 -6.09
CA LEU A 156 9.15 24.04 -5.28
C LEU A 156 10.46 24.26 -6.05
N ALA A 157 10.48 23.97 -7.36
CA ALA A 157 11.66 24.07 -8.20
C ALA A 157 11.30 24.70 -9.56
N PRO A 158 11.05 26.02 -9.62
CA PRO A 158 10.54 26.70 -10.82
C PRO A 158 11.55 26.72 -12.00
N GLY A 159 12.82 26.47 -11.73
CA GLY A 159 13.86 26.39 -12.77
C GLY A 159 13.92 25.07 -13.53
N LEU A 160 13.05 24.10 -13.22
CA LEU A 160 13.05 22.83 -13.95
C LEU A 160 12.44 22.98 -15.34
N SER A 161 13.17 22.48 -16.36
CA SER A 161 12.76 22.47 -17.76
C SER A 161 12.54 21.06 -18.31
N ARG A 162 13.11 20.04 -17.66
CA ARG A 162 13.03 18.62 -18.05
C ARG A 162 12.55 17.80 -16.85
N TYR A 163 11.60 16.92 -17.12
CA TYR A 163 11.02 16.04 -16.10
C TYR A 163 11.25 14.58 -16.48
N PHE A 164 11.64 13.80 -15.52
CA PHE A 164 11.90 12.38 -15.68
C PHE A 164 11.05 11.57 -14.69
N THR A 165 10.77 10.32 -15.05
CA THR A 165 10.19 9.36 -14.11
C THR A 165 10.83 8.00 -14.32
N LEU A 166 10.93 7.19 -13.26
CA LEU A 166 11.30 5.79 -13.34
C LEU A 166 10.04 4.93 -13.25
N VAL A 167 9.99 3.89 -14.09
CA VAL A 167 8.96 2.86 -14.04
C VAL A 167 9.60 1.47 -14.01
N LYS A 168 8.92 0.53 -13.34
CA LYS A 168 9.31 -0.88 -13.42
C LYS A 168 8.60 -1.53 -14.60
N PRO A 169 9.33 -2.11 -15.57
CA PRO A 169 8.73 -2.86 -16.67
C PRO A 169 7.77 -3.94 -16.17
N GLY A 170 6.62 -4.06 -16.83
CA GLY A 170 5.59 -5.05 -16.47
C GLY A 170 4.81 -4.78 -15.18
N SER A 171 5.09 -3.69 -14.49
CA SER A 171 4.27 -3.28 -13.34
C SER A 171 2.87 -2.85 -13.77
N ALA A 172 1.85 -3.34 -13.06
CA ALA A 172 0.46 -2.92 -13.27
C ALA A 172 0.21 -1.43 -12.95
N LEU A 173 1.15 -0.78 -12.26
CA LEU A 173 1.08 0.64 -11.90
C LEU A 173 1.76 1.54 -12.93
N ALA A 174 2.69 1.03 -13.75
CA ALA A 174 3.51 1.82 -14.66
C ALA A 174 2.67 2.56 -15.71
N ALA A 175 1.86 1.83 -16.48
CA ALA A 175 1.06 2.44 -17.55
C ALA A 175 0.02 3.45 -17.05
N PRO A 176 -0.79 3.18 -16.01
CA PRO A 176 -1.70 4.18 -15.44
C PRO A 176 -0.99 5.44 -14.95
N PHE A 177 0.13 5.28 -14.24
CA PHE A 177 0.91 6.40 -13.73
C PHE A 177 1.52 7.25 -14.85
N VAL A 178 2.16 6.63 -15.85
CA VAL A 178 2.74 7.35 -16.99
C VAL A 178 1.66 8.10 -17.78
N ALA A 179 0.52 7.45 -18.04
CA ALA A 179 -0.59 8.08 -18.75
C ALA A 179 -1.14 9.30 -17.99
N ASP A 180 -1.29 9.20 -16.66
CA ASP A 180 -1.74 10.31 -15.82
C ASP A 180 -0.70 11.44 -15.79
N LEU A 181 0.57 11.11 -15.64
CA LEU A 181 1.68 12.07 -15.61
C LEU A 181 1.81 12.82 -16.95
N GLN A 182 1.70 12.13 -18.09
CA GLN A 182 1.74 12.75 -19.42
C GLN A 182 0.52 13.64 -19.66
N ARG A 183 -0.67 13.20 -19.25
CA ARG A 183 -1.91 13.98 -19.31
C ARG A 183 -1.81 15.27 -18.49
N ALA A 184 -1.20 15.20 -17.30
CA ALA A 184 -0.97 16.33 -16.43
C ALA A 184 0.10 17.30 -16.99
N ALA A 185 1.14 16.78 -17.65
CA ALA A 185 2.25 17.54 -18.21
C ALA A 185 1.86 18.32 -19.48
N GLY A 186 1.02 17.74 -20.34
CA GLY A 186 0.65 18.31 -21.65
C GLY A 186 0.15 19.74 -21.58
N PRO A 187 -0.91 20.08 -20.79
CA PRO A 187 -1.43 21.44 -20.65
C PRO A 187 -0.41 22.44 -20.08
N LEU A 188 0.62 21.95 -19.41
CA LEU A 188 1.69 22.78 -18.84
C LEU A 188 2.86 22.98 -19.80
N GLY A 189 2.81 22.41 -21.01
CA GLY A 189 3.89 22.44 -21.97
C GLY A 189 5.14 21.65 -21.54
N LEU A 190 5.00 20.72 -20.58
CA LEU A 190 6.10 19.95 -20.04
C LEU A 190 6.28 18.64 -20.82
N ARG A 191 7.55 18.20 -20.94
CA ARG A 191 7.89 16.86 -21.41
C ARG A 191 8.37 16.01 -20.24
N VAL A 192 7.80 14.81 -20.12
CA VAL A 192 8.23 13.81 -19.16
C VAL A 192 8.86 12.66 -19.90
N GLU A 193 10.13 12.41 -19.63
CA GLU A 193 10.89 11.29 -20.17
C GLU A 193 10.80 10.10 -19.21
N VAL A 194 10.49 8.92 -19.75
CA VAL A 194 10.33 7.69 -18.97
C VAL A 194 11.61 6.88 -19.05
N LEU A 195 12.15 6.54 -17.91
CA LEU A 195 13.27 5.62 -17.74
C LEU A 195 12.73 4.32 -17.11
N GLU A 196 13.36 3.22 -17.41
CA GLU A 196 12.99 1.91 -16.91
C GLU A 196 14.07 1.37 -15.99
N ALA A 197 13.66 0.69 -14.92
CA ALA A 197 14.55 -0.06 -14.05
C ALA A 197 13.78 -1.18 -13.33
N ASP A 198 14.34 -2.37 -13.31
CA ASP A 198 13.76 -3.54 -12.68
C ASP A 198 14.78 -4.25 -11.73
N THR A 199 16.03 -3.77 -11.72
CA THR A 199 17.09 -4.16 -10.79
C THR A 199 17.71 -2.95 -10.11
N ALA A 200 18.40 -3.18 -8.98
CA ALA A 200 19.12 -2.12 -8.28
C ALA A 200 20.21 -1.45 -9.14
N ASP A 201 20.91 -2.24 -9.98
CA ASP A 201 21.96 -1.73 -10.87
C ASP A 201 21.38 -0.92 -12.02
N GLU A 202 20.18 -1.28 -12.49
CA GLU A 202 19.47 -0.48 -13.50
C GLU A 202 18.97 0.85 -12.94
N ILE A 203 18.63 0.94 -11.65
CA ILE A 203 18.37 2.24 -11.00
C ILE A 203 19.59 3.13 -11.12
N ASP A 204 20.80 2.64 -10.82
CA ASP A 204 22.04 3.41 -10.93
C ASP A 204 22.30 3.82 -12.38
N THR A 205 22.09 2.90 -13.33
CA THR A 205 22.24 3.15 -14.76
C THR A 205 21.26 4.23 -15.25
N ALA A 206 19.98 4.16 -14.83
CA ALA A 206 18.98 5.17 -15.14
C ALA A 206 19.39 6.55 -14.60
N PHE A 207 19.84 6.61 -13.35
CA PHE A 207 20.37 7.86 -12.80
C PHE A 207 21.61 8.36 -13.52
N ALA A 208 22.50 7.48 -14.00
CA ALA A 208 23.69 7.85 -14.78
C ALA A 208 23.33 8.49 -16.14
N GLN A 209 22.22 8.11 -16.74
CA GLN A 209 21.70 8.65 -18.01
C GLN A 209 21.06 10.04 -17.87
N LEU A 210 20.67 10.43 -16.64
CA LEU A 210 20.10 11.74 -16.41
C LEU A 210 21.13 12.85 -16.70
N PRO A 211 20.72 13.95 -17.33
CA PRO A 211 21.63 15.03 -17.65
C PRO A 211 22.23 15.62 -16.37
N PRO A 212 23.54 15.95 -16.39
CA PRO A 212 24.20 16.57 -15.27
C PRO A 212 23.84 18.06 -15.08
N GLU A 213 22.97 18.57 -15.93
CA GLU A 213 22.65 19.98 -16.02
C GLU A 213 21.61 20.41 -14.97
N PRO A 214 21.70 21.65 -14.46
CA PRO A 214 20.61 22.24 -13.69
C PRO A 214 19.34 22.34 -14.55
N GLY A 215 18.17 22.05 -13.94
CA GLY A 215 16.88 22.13 -14.64
C GLY A 215 16.22 20.80 -14.94
N ALA A 216 16.81 19.68 -14.53
CA ALA A 216 16.17 18.36 -14.51
C ALA A 216 15.56 18.03 -13.15
N GLY A 217 14.44 17.32 -13.13
CA GLY A 217 13.80 16.83 -11.90
C GLY A 217 13.10 15.50 -12.10
N LEU A 218 12.89 14.77 -11.02
CA LEU A 218 12.29 13.44 -11.02
C LEU A 218 10.95 13.44 -10.31
N VAL A 219 9.94 12.86 -10.95
CA VAL A 219 8.60 12.62 -10.39
C VAL A 219 8.41 11.12 -10.23
N PHE A 220 8.16 10.66 -9.02
CA PHE A 220 7.91 9.25 -8.74
C PHE A 220 6.42 8.97 -8.50
N GLY A 221 5.97 7.81 -8.95
CA GLY A 221 4.67 7.24 -8.65
C GLY A 221 4.78 6.02 -7.73
N PRO A 222 3.62 5.42 -7.39
CA PRO A 222 3.57 4.26 -6.52
C PRO A 222 4.17 3.04 -7.19
N GLU A 223 5.29 2.52 -6.65
CA GLU A 223 5.89 1.25 -7.07
C GLU A 223 6.65 0.60 -5.91
N GLY A 224 6.24 -0.62 -5.57
CA GLY A 224 6.83 -1.36 -4.44
C GLY A 224 8.33 -1.63 -4.59
N PHE A 225 8.79 -1.90 -5.81
CA PHE A 225 10.21 -2.09 -6.09
C PHE A 225 11.04 -0.83 -5.76
N PHE A 226 10.63 0.34 -6.24
CA PHE A 226 11.33 1.60 -5.94
C PHE A 226 11.22 1.98 -4.47
N TYR A 227 10.10 1.64 -3.82
CA TYR A 227 9.97 1.85 -2.39
C TYR A 227 11.02 1.09 -1.56
N VAL A 228 11.31 -0.16 -1.94
CA VAL A 228 12.39 -0.95 -1.33
C VAL A 228 13.74 -0.22 -1.47
N HIS A 229 13.98 0.39 -2.62
CA HIS A 229 15.22 1.11 -2.94
C HIS A 229 15.20 2.61 -2.61
N ARG A 230 14.23 3.10 -1.82
CA ARG A 230 14.01 4.54 -1.57
C ARG A 230 15.24 5.28 -1.01
N ALA A 231 16.00 4.66 -0.11
CA ALA A 231 17.21 5.27 0.44
C ALA A 231 18.28 5.45 -0.65
N ARG A 232 18.50 4.45 -1.50
CA ARG A 232 19.40 4.51 -2.65
C ARG A 232 18.96 5.59 -3.65
N ILE A 233 17.68 5.64 -3.96
CA ILE A 233 17.11 6.63 -4.88
C ILE A 233 17.29 8.05 -4.35
N ALA A 234 16.99 8.29 -3.07
CA ALA A 234 17.19 9.60 -2.42
C ALA A 234 18.66 10.02 -2.42
N GLU A 235 19.58 9.10 -2.11
CA GLU A 235 21.02 9.35 -2.15
C GLU A 235 21.53 9.67 -3.57
N LEU A 236 21.09 8.90 -4.58
CA LEU A 236 21.45 9.14 -5.98
C LEU A 236 20.95 10.50 -6.46
N ALA A 237 19.70 10.85 -6.14
CA ALA A 237 19.11 12.14 -6.47
C ALA A 237 19.91 13.29 -5.84
N LEU A 238 20.26 13.18 -4.56
CA LEU A 238 21.03 14.21 -3.86
C LEU A 238 22.44 14.35 -4.44
N ARG A 239 23.16 13.25 -4.68
CA ARG A 239 24.51 13.27 -5.27
C ARG A 239 24.53 13.94 -6.65
N ARG A 240 23.47 13.75 -7.44
CA ARG A 240 23.34 14.36 -8.77
C ARG A 240 22.66 15.72 -8.77
N ARG A 241 22.34 16.27 -7.58
CA ARG A 241 21.63 17.53 -7.40
C ARG A 241 20.30 17.61 -8.15
N LEU A 242 19.56 16.49 -8.19
CA LEU A 242 18.27 16.37 -8.86
C LEU A 242 17.13 16.59 -7.86
N PRO A 243 16.35 17.65 -7.95
CA PRO A 243 15.10 17.77 -7.20
C PRO A 243 14.17 16.59 -7.48
N THR A 244 13.44 16.15 -6.46
CA THR A 244 12.55 14.98 -6.55
C THR A 244 11.24 15.23 -5.86
N ILE A 245 10.15 14.71 -6.42
CA ILE A 245 8.86 14.59 -5.74
C ILE A 245 8.35 13.15 -5.81
N PHE A 246 7.91 12.65 -4.66
CA PHE A 246 7.49 11.26 -4.47
C PHE A 246 5.99 11.17 -4.14
N ASP A 247 5.47 9.95 -4.14
CA ASP A 247 4.08 9.64 -3.80
C ASP A 247 3.84 9.40 -2.31
N VAL A 248 4.88 9.09 -1.51
CA VAL A 248 4.76 8.84 -0.07
C VAL A 248 5.92 9.42 0.73
N ARG A 249 5.65 9.77 1.99
CA ARG A 249 6.57 10.43 2.93
C ARG A 249 7.86 9.65 3.20
N ASP A 250 7.82 8.32 3.15
CA ASP A 250 8.98 7.47 3.46
C ASP A 250 10.22 7.79 2.59
N TYR A 251 10.03 8.28 1.37
CA TYR A 251 11.13 8.75 0.53
C TYR A 251 11.75 10.05 1.05
N VAL A 252 10.91 10.94 1.61
CA VAL A 252 11.37 12.21 2.18
C VAL A 252 12.12 11.95 3.50
N GLU A 253 11.63 11.02 4.32
CA GLU A 253 12.33 10.51 5.51
C GLU A 253 13.70 9.90 5.15
N ALA A 254 13.80 9.28 3.97
CA ALA A 254 15.05 8.71 3.45
C ALA A 254 16.01 9.76 2.80
N GLY A 255 15.64 11.04 2.77
CA GLY A 255 16.45 12.12 2.21
C GLY A 255 15.95 12.71 0.89
N GLY A 256 14.77 12.30 0.39
CA GLY A 256 14.11 12.92 -0.76
C GLY A 256 13.66 14.36 -0.48
N LEU A 257 13.43 15.16 -1.53
CA LEU A 257 13.11 16.57 -1.39
C LEU A 257 11.67 16.82 -0.93
N ALA A 258 10.70 16.15 -1.56
CA ALA A 258 9.28 16.34 -1.28
C ALA A 258 8.45 15.09 -1.59
N SER A 259 7.30 14.97 -0.96
CA SER A 259 6.27 14.00 -1.35
C SER A 259 4.88 14.62 -1.29
N TYR A 260 4.00 14.18 -2.18
CA TYR A 260 2.58 14.44 -2.11
C TYR A 260 1.80 13.18 -2.49
N GLY A 261 0.98 12.70 -1.58
CA GLY A 261 0.15 11.53 -1.79
C GLY A 261 -0.77 11.24 -0.62
N SER A 262 -1.42 10.08 -0.63
CA SER A 262 -2.27 9.69 0.49
C SER A 262 -1.44 9.41 1.75
N ASP A 263 -2.01 9.71 2.92
CA ASP A 263 -1.50 9.19 4.21
C ASP A 263 -1.52 7.66 4.16
N TYR A 264 -0.36 7.12 3.83
CA TYR A 264 -0.21 5.69 3.52
C TYR A 264 -0.40 4.81 4.75
N PHE A 265 -0.02 5.31 5.94
CA PHE A 265 -0.25 4.56 7.18
C PHE A 265 -1.74 4.49 7.50
N ASN A 266 -2.52 5.55 7.21
CA ASN A 266 -3.97 5.54 7.33
C ASN A 266 -4.60 4.52 6.36
N VAL A 267 -4.15 4.45 5.11
CA VAL A 267 -4.62 3.45 4.13
C VAL A 267 -4.41 2.02 4.64
N ILE A 268 -3.24 1.75 5.23
CA ILE A 268 -2.90 0.42 5.75
C ILE A 268 -3.69 0.10 7.03
N GLU A 269 -3.89 1.09 7.92
CA GLU A 269 -4.74 0.93 9.10
C GLU A 269 -6.19 0.60 8.72
N LEU A 270 -6.73 1.31 7.72
CA LEU A 270 -8.06 1.02 7.17
C LEU A 270 -8.15 -0.39 6.57
N ALA A 271 -7.11 -0.87 5.90
CA ALA A 271 -7.06 -2.25 5.40
C ALA A 271 -7.11 -3.28 6.55
N GLY A 272 -6.46 -2.99 7.68
CA GLY A 272 -6.59 -3.79 8.91
C GLY A 272 -8.02 -3.80 9.46
N GLN A 273 -8.69 -2.66 9.50
CA GLN A 273 -10.10 -2.55 9.91
C GLN A 273 -11.03 -3.34 8.98
N TYR A 274 -10.83 -3.25 7.66
CA TYR A 274 -11.59 -4.01 6.68
C TYR A 274 -11.37 -5.51 6.84
N THR A 275 -10.13 -5.93 7.09
CA THR A 275 -9.78 -7.33 7.38
C THR A 275 -10.56 -7.82 8.60
N ALA A 276 -10.63 -7.05 9.67
CA ALA A 276 -11.41 -7.41 10.85
C ALA A 276 -12.92 -7.48 10.56
N ARG A 277 -13.46 -6.58 9.76
CA ARG A 277 -14.88 -6.61 9.35
C ARG A 277 -15.22 -7.87 8.55
N VAL A 278 -14.37 -8.23 7.59
CA VAL A 278 -14.58 -9.42 6.75
C VAL A 278 -14.47 -10.70 7.59
N LEU A 279 -13.49 -10.83 8.48
CA LEU A 279 -13.37 -11.98 9.39
C LEU A 279 -14.56 -12.09 10.37
N LYS A 280 -15.25 -10.98 10.64
CA LYS A 280 -16.49 -10.94 11.44
C LYS A 280 -17.77 -11.18 10.63
N GLY A 281 -17.63 -11.53 9.34
CA GLY A 281 -18.75 -11.93 8.49
C GLY A 281 -19.23 -10.89 7.49
N ALA A 282 -18.58 -9.72 7.36
CA ALA A 282 -18.89 -8.79 6.28
C ALA A 282 -18.50 -9.43 4.93
N ARG A 283 -19.40 -9.36 3.96
CA ARG A 283 -19.20 -9.95 2.62
C ARG A 283 -18.39 -8.98 1.74
N PRO A 284 -17.23 -9.38 1.20
CA PRO A 284 -16.45 -8.52 0.32
C PRO A 284 -17.26 -7.94 -0.84
N ALA A 285 -18.13 -8.75 -1.45
CA ALA A 285 -18.98 -8.34 -2.57
C ALA A 285 -19.89 -7.13 -2.27
N GLU A 286 -20.25 -6.92 -1.01
CA GLU A 286 -21.18 -5.88 -0.54
C GLU A 286 -20.48 -4.77 0.26
N LEU A 287 -19.20 -4.95 0.56
CA LEU A 287 -18.41 -3.98 1.32
C LEU A 287 -17.72 -3.02 0.36
N PRO A 288 -18.19 -1.75 0.24
CA PRO A 288 -17.62 -0.80 -0.71
C PRO A 288 -16.12 -0.62 -0.54
N VAL A 289 -15.42 -0.47 -1.67
CA VAL A 289 -14.01 -0.06 -1.64
C VAL A 289 -13.95 1.38 -1.18
N GLN A 290 -13.17 1.64 -0.13
CA GLN A 290 -12.99 2.99 0.39
C GLN A 290 -11.86 3.70 -0.33
N GLN A 291 -12.09 4.94 -0.75
CA GLN A 291 -11.03 5.81 -1.23
C GLN A 291 -10.33 6.49 -0.06
N ALA A 292 -9.01 6.65 -0.16
CA ALA A 292 -8.28 7.48 0.79
C ALA A 292 -8.77 8.93 0.71
N THR A 293 -8.99 9.53 1.86
CA THR A 293 -9.45 10.93 1.98
C THR A 293 -8.42 11.84 2.62
N LYS A 294 -7.36 11.25 3.18
CA LYS A 294 -6.25 11.99 3.78
C LYS A 294 -5.07 11.98 2.82
N PHE A 295 -4.62 13.18 2.49
CA PHE A 295 -3.43 13.41 1.68
C PHE A 295 -2.46 14.24 2.49
N GLU A 296 -1.15 14.08 2.24
CA GLU A 296 -0.12 14.82 2.93
C GLU A 296 0.92 15.38 1.95
N LEU A 297 1.35 16.60 2.20
CA LEU A 297 2.51 17.23 1.62
C LEU A 297 3.63 17.23 2.66
N VAL A 298 4.72 16.52 2.37
CA VAL A 298 5.91 16.48 3.23
C VAL A 298 7.08 17.11 2.49
N LEU A 299 7.80 18.00 3.15
CA LEU A 299 8.96 18.71 2.60
C LEU A 299 10.21 18.44 3.45
N ASN A 300 11.38 18.40 2.81
CA ASN A 300 12.67 18.24 3.50
C ASN A 300 13.52 19.50 3.33
N ARG A 301 13.63 20.32 4.39
CA ARG A 301 14.39 21.56 4.39
C ARG A 301 15.90 21.34 4.22
N LYS A 302 16.42 20.28 4.85
CA LYS A 302 17.84 19.94 4.73
C LYS A 302 18.20 19.57 3.29
N THR A 303 17.38 18.74 2.65
CA THR A 303 17.58 18.37 1.25
C THR A 303 17.36 19.57 0.31
N ALA A 304 16.37 20.42 0.56
CA ALA A 304 16.16 21.65 -0.19
C ALA A 304 17.39 22.56 -0.15
N ALA A 305 17.96 22.80 1.05
CA ALA A 305 19.17 23.59 1.23
C ALA A 305 20.38 22.98 0.48
N ALA A 306 20.56 21.65 0.55
CA ALA A 306 21.65 20.94 -0.15
C ALA A 306 21.54 21.02 -1.68
N LEU A 307 20.30 21.09 -2.21
CA LEU A 307 20.00 21.25 -3.63
C LEU A 307 20.00 22.73 -4.08
N GLY A 308 20.08 23.70 -3.16
CA GLY A 308 19.91 25.11 -3.48
C GLY A 308 18.47 25.52 -3.81
N VAL A 309 17.48 24.73 -3.39
CA VAL A 309 16.06 24.98 -3.58
C VAL A 309 15.53 25.82 -2.42
N THR A 310 14.89 26.97 -2.75
CA THR A 310 14.23 27.81 -1.76
C THR A 310 12.75 27.42 -1.68
N ILE A 311 12.31 26.91 -0.54
CA ILE A 311 10.91 26.56 -0.31
C ILE A 311 10.16 27.86 -0.01
N SER A 312 9.09 28.13 -0.76
CA SER A 312 8.28 29.32 -0.56
C SER A 312 7.55 29.30 0.80
N PRO A 313 7.31 30.48 1.43
CA PRO A 313 6.50 30.54 2.64
C PRO A 313 5.11 29.90 2.47
N THR A 314 4.54 30.01 1.28
CA THR A 314 3.23 29.42 0.95
C THR A 314 3.30 27.88 1.02
N LEU A 315 4.31 27.26 0.42
CA LEU A 315 4.49 25.80 0.48
C LEU A 315 4.75 25.33 1.92
N LEU A 316 5.57 26.08 2.68
CA LEU A 316 5.80 25.76 4.09
C LEU A 316 4.52 25.81 4.93
N ALA A 317 3.65 26.81 4.65
CA ALA A 317 2.37 26.96 5.37
C ALA A 317 1.32 25.89 4.98
N THR A 318 1.44 25.28 3.80
CA THR A 318 0.53 24.25 3.32
C THR A 318 1.05 22.83 3.53
N ALA A 319 2.31 22.68 3.94
CA ALA A 319 2.88 21.38 4.23
C ALA A 319 2.29 20.80 5.52
N ASP A 320 1.94 19.51 5.49
CA ASP A 320 1.48 18.76 6.65
C ASP A 320 2.63 18.40 7.58
N ASP A 321 3.85 18.27 7.03
CA ASP A 321 5.08 18.00 7.79
C ASP A 321 6.31 18.57 7.08
N VAL A 322 7.28 19.03 7.87
CA VAL A 322 8.54 19.59 7.38
C VAL A 322 9.72 18.95 8.14
N ILE A 323 10.48 18.11 7.43
CA ILE A 323 11.66 17.44 7.96
C ILE A 323 12.84 18.42 7.94
N GLU A 324 13.50 18.58 9.10
CA GLU A 324 14.63 19.47 9.30
C GLU A 324 15.99 18.76 9.27
#